data_5d80f68544bc4f5a47c9aa89332c35a4
#
_entry.id   5d80f68544bc4f5a47c9aa89332c35a4
#
_cell.length_a   1.000
_cell.length_b   1.000
_cell.length_c   1.000
_cell.angle_alpha   90.00
_cell.angle_beta   90.00
_cell.angle_gamma   90.00
#
_symmetry.space_group_name_H-M   'P 1'
#
loop_
_entity.id
_entity.type
_entity.pdbx_description
1 polymer ?
#
loop_
_entity_poly.entity_id
_entity_poly.type
_entity_poly.pdbx_seq_one_letter_code
_entity_poly.pdbx_strand_id
1 'polypeptide(L)'
;MRISKQTKKTTLAQQGRYLLICLLSMLLLFLAGSVLILNRTQRQVYEQLEEISKLYTDELDNRFFRISRNLFSTVMDGSNPDSAFWKYMDLMEKDQYEEYVITQLRRNYVSAAWDFGTDYNVFLYTQKDDSLYQLSISSDGLYTVDPYLQEALKRRIKSLSQQAYAVKKKWTVMCQGDDIYMLKVAQSQGVGLGCYVNLKTILEPFSELSLGKSGYVSLVDQNGKSIGILTEKGIVTDDSKIDTDNYTFRQELSQAPFEIRIKISWTGVLNLMTGSVFALLGVAFLMVIAGSVLLFHLETKILKPVGMFTENLQKYDNGDLTYQMSEGNLVELEQIDDKFRNMIHQIRRLKITLYEQELQKQKIEMDYLKIQIRPHFYMNCLNFIYSMIDFGQYDHAKSMSRITSDYLAYIFRNTSEMVPVTARRTTVKITSKFCCCAIRKNSPIILRFMKRWKTQ
;
A
#
# COMPACT_ATOMS: atom_id res chain seq x y z
N MET A 1 -53.84 -3.94 50.25
CA MET A 1 -52.50 -4.41 50.54
C MET A 1 -51.51 -3.47 49.81
N ARG A 2 -51.08 -2.40 50.49
CA ARG A 2 -50.11 -1.40 49.91
C ARG A 2 -48.70 -1.85 50.24
N ILE A 3 -47.97 -2.26 49.22
CA ILE A 3 -46.55 -2.56 49.34
C ILE A 3 -45.80 -1.23 49.34
N SER A 4 -45.40 -0.78 50.53
CA SER A 4 -44.49 0.33 50.70
C SER A 4 -43.11 -0.04 50.14
N LYS A 5 -42.76 0.47 48.96
CA LYS A 5 -41.39 0.46 48.48
C LYS A 5 -40.57 1.41 49.34
N GLN A 6 -39.90 0.92 50.36
CA GLN A 6 -38.82 1.62 51.05
C GLN A 6 -37.68 1.87 50.06
N THR A 7 -37.64 3.00 49.41
CA THR A 7 -36.46 3.46 48.71
C THR A 7 -35.38 3.76 49.74
N LYS A 8 -34.36 2.90 49.79
CA LYS A 8 -33.14 3.09 50.61
C LYS A 8 -32.58 4.50 50.25
N LYS A 9 -32.68 5.42 51.19
CA LYS A 9 -32.07 6.78 51.05
C LYS A 9 -30.54 6.58 51.04
N THR A 10 -29.92 6.70 49.87
CA THR A 10 -28.49 6.71 49.73
C THR A 10 -27.94 8.06 50.16
N THR A 11 -26.95 8.04 51.04
CA THR A 11 -26.26 9.28 51.48
C THR A 11 -25.48 9.88 50.31
N LEU A 12 -25.29 11.21 50.33
CA LEU A 12 -24.51 11.91 49.28
C LEU A 12 -23.13 11.31 49.05
N ALA A 13 -22.46 10.83 50.13
CA ALA A 13 -21.21 10.12 50.08
C ALA A 13 -21.29 8.75 49.37
N GLN A 14 -22.45 8.04 49.46
CA GLN A 14 -22.67 6.81 48.73
C GLN A 14 -22.91 7.09 47.23
N GLN A 15 -23.59 8.18 46.90
CA GLN A 15 -23.75 8.60 45.50
C GLN A 15 -22.40 8.99 44.86
N GLY A 16 -21.50 9.66 45.58
CA GLY A 16 -20.14 9.94 45.14
C GLY A 16 -19.31 8.65 44.89
N ARG A 17 -19.46 7.64 45.78
CA ARG A 17 -18.82 6.31 45.56
C ARG A 17 -19.39 5.59 44.33
N TYR A 18 -20.72 5.64 44.13
CA TYR A 18 -21.35 5.04 42.93
C TYR A 18 -20.86 5.72 41.65
N LEU A 19 -20.72 7.06 41.64
CA LEU A 19 -20.17 7.82 40.52
C LEU A 19 -18.71 7.43 40.23
N LEU A 20 -17.89 7.27 41.28
CA LEU A 20 -16.50 6.87 41.15
C LEU A 20 -16.35 5.44 40.62
N ILE A 21 -17.21 4.50 41.10
CA ILE A 21 -17.28 3.13 40.59
C ILE A 21 -17.74 3.11 39.13
N CYS A 22 -18.70 3.95 38.75
CA CYS A 22 -19.20 4.07 37.40
C CYS A 22 -18.09 4.61 36.45
N LEU A 23 -17.32 5.60 36.89
CA LEU A 23 -16.20 6.16 36.16
C LEU A 23 -15.07 5.15 35.99
N LEU A 24 -14.77 4.39 37.06
CA LEU A 24 -13.78 3.33 37.03
C LEU A 24 -14.19 2.16 36.11
N SER A 25 -15.48 1.79 36.13
CA SER A 25 -16.01 0.75 35.22
C SER A 25 -16.00 1.20 33.77
N MET A 26 -16.29 2.47 33.47
CA MET A 26 -16.21 3.06 32.13
C MET A 26 -14.76 3.10 31.62
N LEU A 27 -13.81 3.44 32.50
CA LEU A 27 -12.37 3.42 32.20
C LEU A 27 -11.91 1.97 31.89
N LEU A 28 -12.34 0.99 32.69
CA LEU A 28 -12.03 -0.42 32.49
C LEU A 28 -12.60 -0.95 31.16
N LEU A 29 -13.84 -0.61 30.85
CA LEU A 29 -14.49 -0.98 29.58
C LEU A 29 -13.76 -0.34 28.39
N PHE A 30 -13.35 0.92 28.55
CA PHE A 30 -12.58 1.61 27.53
C PHE A 30 -11.19 0.99 27.32
N LEU A 31 -10.47 0.66 28.40
CA LEU A 31 -9.20 -0.06 28.32
C LEU A 31 -9.37 -1.43 27.66
N ALA A 32 -10.38 -2.19 28.05
CA ALA A 32 -10.68 -3.49 27.43
C ALA A 32 -11.00 -3.33 25.93
N GLY A 33 -11.82 -2.34 25.57
CA GLY A 33 -12.14 -2.01 24.18
C GLY A 33 -10.90 -1.57 23.38
N SER A 34 -10.02 -0.76 23.99
CA SER A 34 -8.78 -0.33 23.36
C SER A 34 -7.83 -1.50 23.08
N VAL A 35 -7.71 -2.44 24.01
CA VAL A 35 -6.91 -3.66 23.80
C VAL A 35 -7.49 -4.53 22.69
N LEU A 36 -8.81 -4.70 22.63
CA LEU A 36 -9.46 -5.44 21.56
C LEU A 36 -9.28 -4.78 20.19
N ILE A 37 -9.42 -3.45 20.13
CA ILE A 37 -9.18 -2.68 18.90
C ILE A 37 -7.71 -2.80 18.48
N LEU A 38 -6.77 -2.66 19.43
CA LEU A 38 -5.34 -2.79 19.17
C LEU A 38 -5.00 -4.15 18.55
N ASN A 39 -5.47 -5.23 19.18
CA ASN A 39 -5.25 -6.59 18.68
C ASN A 39 -5.88 -6.81 17.29
N ARG A 40 -7.07 -6.27 17.06
CA ARG A 40 -7.76 -6.36 15.77
C ARG A 40 -7.01 -5.55 14.68
N THR A 41 -6.59 -4.33 15.00
CA THR A 41 -5.82 -3.48 14.09
C THR A 41 -4.47 -4.10 13.77
N GLN A 42 -3.79 -4.65 14.76
CA GLN A 42 -2.53 -5.38 14.57
C GLN A 42 -2.72 -6.54 13.58
N ARG A 43 -3.73 -7.38 13.81
CA ARG A 43 -4.04 -8.49 12.90
C ARG A 43 -4.33 -8.00 11.48
N GLN A 44 -5.11 -6.94 11.35
CA GLN A 44 -5.45 -6.34 10.07
C GLN A 44 -4.21 -5.78 9.34
N VAL A 45 -3.26 -5.17 10.07
CA VAL A 45 -1.98 -4.72 9.50
C VAL A 45 -1.16 -5.90 9.00
N TYR A 46 -1.08 -7.00 9.74
CA TYR A 46 -0.39 -8.20 9.28
C TYR A 46 -1.04 -8.78 8.02
N GLU A 47 -2.36 -8.92 7.99
CA GLU A 47 -3.10 -9.41 6.83
C GLU A 47 -2.87 -8.51 5.59
N GLN A 48 -2.89 -7.18 5.76
CA GLN A 48 -2.59 -6.23 4.67
C GLN A 48 -1.15 -6.34 4.15
N LEU A 49 -0.18 -6.48 5.06
CA LEU A 49 1.23 -6.64 4.66
C LEU A 49 1.47 -7.96 3.94
N GLU A 50 0.77 -9.03 4.35
CA GLU A 50 0.81 -10.32 3.67
C GLU A 50 0.22 -10.20 2.26
N GLU A 51 -0.94 -9.57 2.10
CA GLU A 51 -1.57 -9.33 0.80
C GLU A 51 -0.69 -8.48 -0.13
N ILE A 52 -0.08 -7.40 0.39
CA ILE A 52 0.84 -6.55 -0.38
C ILE A 52 2.08 -7.36 -0.80
N SER A 53 2.65 -8.13 0.13
CA SER A 53 3.83 -8.95 -0.18
C SER A 53 3.53 -10.02 -1.23
N LYS A 54 2.35 -10.61 -1.16
CA LYS A 54 1.84 -11.55 -2.16
C LYS A 54 1.64 -10.88 -3.51
N LEU A 55 1.04 -9.69 -3.53
CA LEU A 55 0.85 -8.92 -4.75
C LEU A 55 2.19 -8.64 -5.46
N TYR A 56 3.21 -8.20 -4.71
CA TYR A 56 4.54 -7.97 -5.29
C TYR A 56 5.18 -9.26 -5.80
N THR A 57 5.02 -10.36 -5.07
CA THR A 57 5.56 -11.66 -5.48
C THR A 57 4.85 -12.18 -6.73
N ASP A 58 3.54 -12.10 -6.78
CA ASP A 58 2.73 -12.50 -7.94
C ASP A 58 3.05 -11.65 -9.17
N GLU A 59 3.23 -10.33 -9.00
CA GLU A 59 3.66 -9.44 -10.10
C GLU A 59 5.05 -9.79 -10.60
N LEU A 60 5.99 -10.08 -9.69
CA LEU A 60 7.34 -10.53 -10.05
C LEU A 60 7.31 -11.85 -10.82
N ASP A 61 6.56 -12.82 -10.34
CA ASP A 61 6.43 -14.13 -10.98
C ASP A 61 5.77 -14.02 -12.35
N ASN A 62 4.73 -13.20 -12.48
CA ASN A 62 4.09 -12.89 -13.75
C ASN A 62 5.05 -12.18 -14.72
N ARG A 63 5.89 -11.29 -14.22
CA ARG A 63 6.91 -10.60 -15.03
C ARG A 63 7.97 -11.59 -15.51
N PHE A 64 8.46 -12.44 -14.64
CA PHE A 64 9.37 -13.52 -15.00
C PHE A 64 8.78 -14.48 -16.02
N PHE A 65 7.51 -14.81 -15.89
CA PHE A 65 6.79 -15.63 -16.85
C PHE A 65 6.69 -14.96 -18.22
N ARG A 66 6.27 -13.68 -18.27
CA ARG A 66 6.14 -12.92 -19.52
C ARG A 66 7.48 -12.82 -20.26
N ILE A 67 8.55 -12.47 -19.55
CA ILE A 67 9.90 -12.42 -20.11
C ILE A 67 10.31 -13.79 -20.64
N SER A 68 10.18 -14.84 -19.83
CA SER A 68 10.53 -16.21 -20.21
C SER A 68 9.78 -16.65 -21.46
N ARG A 69 8.47 -16.38 -21.52
CA ARG A 69 7.62 -16.71 -22.68
C ARG A 69 8.08 -15.95 -23.93
N ASN A 70 8.36 -14.65 -23.82
CA ASN A 70 8.83 -13.84 -24.93
C ASN A 70 10.17 -14.36 -25.49
N LEU A 71 11.17 -14.57 -24.61
CA LEU A 71 12.47 -15.11 -25.02
C LEU A 71 12.33 -16.48 -25.69
N PHE A 72 11.52 -17.35 -25.10
CA PHE A 72 11.31 -18.71 -25.60
C PHE A 72 10.58 -18.71 -26.94
N SER A 73 9.49 -17.96 -27.09
CA SER A 73 8.73 -17.87 -28.34
C SER A 73 9.61 -17.34 -29.48
N THR A 74 10.42 -16.32 -29.20
CA THR A 74 11.30 -15.72 -30.21
C THR A 74 12.37 -16.72 -30.72
N VAL A 75 13.01 -17.46 -29.81
CA VAL A 75 14.10 -18.36 -30.16
C VAL A 75 13.61 -19.70 -30.66
N MET A 76 12.49 -20.23 -30.13
CA MET A 76 11.96 -21.55 -30.53
C MET A 76 11.16 -21.53 -31.84
N ASP A 77 10.78 -20.34 -32.34
CA ASP A 77 10.19 -20.19 -33.67
C ASP A 77 11.19 -20.48 -34.82
N GLY A 78 12.35 -21.03 -34.49
CA GLY A 78 13.42 -21.43 -35.45
C GLY A 78 13.04 -22.53 -36.44
N SER A 79 11.90 -23.21 -36.26
CA SER A 79 11.32 -24.11 -37.25
C SER A 79 10.47 -23.36 -38.31
N ASN A 80 10.17 -22.07 -38.09
CA ASN A 80 9.44 -21.22 -39.01
C ASN A 80 10.44 -20.40 -39.86
N PRO A 81 10.64 -20.73 -41.16
CA PRO A 81 11.57 -20.02 -42.05
C PRO A 81 11.14 -18.55 -42.27
N ASP A 82 9.92 -18.19 -41.92
CA ASP A 82 9.39 -16.82 -42.03
C ASP A 82 9.59 -15.97 -40.77
N SER A 83 10.11 -16.54 -39.69
CA SER A 83 10.41 -15.82 -38.45
C SER A 83 11.37 -14.65 -38.70
N ALA A 84 10.96 -13.47 -38.37
CA ALA A 84 11.75 -12.25 -38.52
C ALA A 84 13.08 -12.34 -37.74
N PHE A 85 13.05 -12.95 -36.53
CA PHE A 85 14.24 -13.13 -35.71
C PHE A 85 15.32 -14.00 -36.43
N TRP A 86 14.88 -15.13 -36.99
CA TRP A 86 15.84 -16.03 -37.66
C TRP A 86 16.30 -15.48 -39.02
N LYS A 87 15.50 -14.72 -39.75
CA LYS A 87 15.95 -13.94 -40.92
C LYS A 87 17.05 -12.94 -40.55
N TYR A 88 16.93 -12.30 -39.38
CA TYR A 88 18.00 -11.42 -38.88
C TYR A 88 19.26 -12.23 -38.49
N MET A 89 19.11 -13.41 -37.90
CA MET A 89 20.27 -14.26 -37.59
C MET A 89 21.02 -14.74 -38.85
N ASP A 90 20.30 -15.13 -39.89
CA ASP A 90 20.91 -15.46 -41.20
C ASP A 90 21.64 -14.28 -41.85
N LEU A 91 21.08 -13.08 -41.71
CA LEU A 91 21.74 -11.86 -42.18
C LEU A 91 23.00 -11.54 -41.35
N MET A 92 22.94 -11.78 -40.03
CA MET A 92 24.07 -11.54 -39.13
C MET A 92 25.26 -12.49 -39.41
N GLU A 93 25.03 -13.68 -39.93
CA GLU A 93 26.12 -14.58 -40.37
C GLU A 93 26.96 -14.00 -41.53
N LYS A 94 26.43 -12.97 -42.21
CA LYS A 94 27.15 -12.21 -43.23
C LYS A 94 27.69 -10.92 -42.53
N ASP A 95 28.98 -10.92 -42.23
CA ASP A 95 29.70 -9.88 -41.45
C ASP A 95 29.33 -8.42 -41.79
N GLN A 96 28.90 -8.17 -43.04
CA GLN A 96 28.51 -6.85 -43.53
C GLN A 96 27.23 -6.30 -42.92
N TYR A 97 26.39 -7.15 -42.29
CA TYR A 97 25.07 -6.78 -41.80
C TYR A 97 24.92 -6.84 -40.27
N GLU A 98 25.98 -7.16 -39.56
CA GLU A 98 25.97 -7.34 -38.10
C GLU A 98 25.38 -6.09 -37.38
N GLU A 99 25.97 -4.93 -37.64
CA GLU A 99 25.54 -3.66 -36.99
C GLU A 99 24.08 -3.29 -37.35
N TYR A 100 23.68 -3.53 -38.59
CA TYR A 100 22.32 -3.36 -39.04
C TYR A 100 21.35 -4.25 -38.26
N VAL A 101 21.66 -5.54 -38.17
CA VAL A 101 20.83 -6.54 -37.48
C VAL A 101 20.71 -6.17 -36.00
N ILE A 102 21.80 -5.87 -35.33
CA ILE A 102 21.80 -5.47 -33.92
C ILE A 102 20.96 -4.23 -33.70
N THR A 103 21.06 -3.26 -34.62
CA THR A 103 20.23 -2.03 -34.55
C THR A 103 18.74 -2.32 -34.70
N GLN A 104 18.35 -3.21 -35.60
CA GLN A 104 16.95 -3.61 -35.77
C GLN A 104 16.43 -4.38 -34.56
N LEU A 105 17.22 -5.30 -34.00
CA LEU A 105 16.88 -6.02 -32.79
C LEU A 105 16.75 -5.08 -31.60
N ARG A 106 17.68 -4.15 -31.41
CA ARG A 106 17.60 -3.10 -30.39
C ARG A 106 16.28 -2.33 -30.48
N ARG A 107 15.88 -1.93 -31.69
CA ARG A 107 14.63 -1.20 -31.94
C ARG A 107 13.40 -2.02 -31.52
N ASN A 108 13.39 -3.32 -31.77
CA ASN A 108 12.32 -4.20 -31.36
C ASN A 108 12.25 -4.36 -29.84
N TYR A 109 13.40 -4.44 -29.18
CA TYR A 109 13.48 -4.64 -27.73
C TYR A 109 13.40 -3.34 -26.90
N VAL A 110 13.57 -2.16 -27.50
CA VAL A 110 13.24 -0.89 -26.83
C VAL A 110 11.76 -0.86 -26.43
N SER A 111 10.87 -1.33 -27.31
CA SER A 111 9.44 -1.43 -26.96
C SER A 111 9.16 -2.51 -25.91
N ALA A 112 9.89 -3.64 -25.96
CA ALA A 112 9.75 -4.70 -24.97
C ALA A 112 10.27 -4.30 -23.57
N ALA A 113 11.26 -3.42 -23.48
CA ALA A 113 11.74 -2.88 -22.21
C ALA A 113 10.65 -2.12 -21.42
N TRP A 114 9.69 -1.50 -22.12
CA TRP A 114 8.54 -0.86 -21.47
C TRP A 114 7.56 -1.86 -20.84
N ASP A 115 7.48 -3.08 -21.39
CA ASP A 115 6.64 -4.16 -20.87
C ASP A 115 7.28 -4.89 -19.69
N PHE A 116 8.62 -4.97 -19.69
CA PHE A 116 9.38 -5.74 -18.69
C PHE A 116 9.88 -4.88 -17.53
N GLY A 117 10.07 -3.59 -17.75
CA GLY A 117 10.75 -2.64 -16.86
C GLY A 117 12.14 -2.30 -17.38
N THR A 118 12.56 -1.07 -17.18
CA THR A 118 13.82 -0.50 -17.69
C THR A 118 15.08 -1.19 -17.16
N ASP A 119 14.97 -1.86 -16.01
CA ASP A 119 16.11 -2.51 -15.34
C ASP A 119 16.29 -3.98 -15.74
N TYR A 120 15.40 -4.49 -16.60
CA TYR A 120 15.50 -5.83 -17.18
C TYR A 120 16.28 -5.77 -18.48
N ASN A 121 17.50 -6.25 -18.43
CA ASN A 121 18.47 -6.14 -19.51
C ASN A 121 18.38 -7.32 -20.44
N VAL A 122 17.96 -7.11 -21.70
CA VAL A 122 17.88 -8.14 -22.73
C VAL A 122 19.16 -8.14 -23.54
N PHE A 123 19.68 -9.32 -23.82
CA PHE A 123 20.89 -9.52 -24.61
C PHE A 123 20.76 -10.68 -25.61
N LEU A 124 21.54 -10.60 -26.68
CA LEU A 124 21.77 -11.67 -27.65
C LEU A 124 23.17 -12.24 -27.42
N TYR A 125 23.27 -13.55 -27.43
CA TYR A 125 24.55 -14.29 -27.41
C TYR A 125 24.67 -15.15 -28.63
N THR A 126 25.81 -15.08 -29.31
CA THR A 126 26.16 -15.95 -30.45
C THR A 126 27.33 -16.85 -30.06
N GLN A 127 27.13 -18.16 -30.20
CA GLN A 127 28.13 -19.15 -29.83
C GLN A 127 29.30 -19.19 -30.83
N LYS A 128 29.02 -18.83 -32.11
CA LYS A 128 30.00 -18.88 -33.19
C LYS A 128 31.20 -17.97 -32.92
N ASP A 129 30.90 -16.70 -32.55
CA ASP A 129 31.90 -15.66 -32.34
C ASP A 129 32.14 -15.35 -30.87
N ASP A 130 31.52 -16.14 -29.98
CA ASP A 130 31.50 -15.88 -28.52
C ASP A 130 31.16 -14.43 -28.15
N SER A 131 30.23 -13.84 -28.90
CA SER A 131 29.85 -12.44 -28.78
C SER A 131 28.54 -12.25 -28.01
N LEU A 132 28.47 -11.19 -27.22
CA LEU A 132 27.30 -10.83 -26.45
C LEU A 132 26.95 -9.37 -26.78
N TYR A 133 25.72 -9.16 -27.24
CA TYR A 133 25.18 -7.88 -27.64
C TYR A 133 24.02 -7.46 -26.72
N GLN A 134 24.18 -6.34 -26.08
CA GLN A 134 23.08 -5.73 -25.30
C GLN A 134 22.00 -5.19 -26.24
N LEU A 135 20.76 -5.63 -26.07
CA LEU A 135 19.61 -5.23 -26.89
C LEU A 135 18.75 -4.16 -26.23
N SER A 136 18.62 -4.19 -24.89
CA SER A 136 17.93 -3.16 -24.14
C SER A 136 18.87 -2.03 -23.73
N ILE A 137 18.33 -0.87 -23.47
CA ILE A 137 19.06 0.26 -22.89
C ILE A 137 19.27 -0.05 -21.41
N SER A 138 20.52 0.02 -20.94
CA SER A 138 20.84 -0.08 -19.52
C SER A 138 20.36 1.17 -18.76
N SER A 139 20.31 1.08 -17.43
CA SER A 139 20.02 2.22 -16.56
C SER A 139 20.90 3.45 -16.82
N ASP A 140 22.11 3.24 -17.35
CA ASP A 140 23.06 4.32 -17.72
C ASP A 140 22.73 4.97 -19.06
N GLY A 141 21.66 4.54 -19.74
CA GLY A 141 21.28 5.05 -21.07
C GLY A 141 22.12 4.49 -22.24
N LEU A 142 22.95 3.49 -21.99
CA LEU A 142 23.87 2.91 -22.97
C LEU A 142 23.49 1.47 -23.31
N TYR A 143 23.92 0.99 -24.47
CA TYR A 143 23.83 -0.43 -24.89
C TYR A 143 25.10 -1.21 -24.55
N THR A 144 25.81 -0.82 -23.50
CA THR A 144 27.05 -1.44 -23.06
C THR A 144 26.86 -2.21 -21.77
N VAL A 145 27.50 -3.34 -21.66
CA VAL A 145 27.59 -4.13 -20.45
C VAL A 145 29.01 -4.00 -19.91
N ASP A 146 29.12 -3.87 -18.59
CA ASP A 146 30.44 -3.93 -17.94
C ASP A 146 31.23 -5.18 -18.47
N PRO A 147 32.46 -5.02 -18.89
CA PRO A 147 33.26 -6.15 -19.43
C PRO A 147 33.37 -7.36 -18.50
N TYR A 148 33.45 -7.12 -17.18
CA TYR A 148 33.49 -8.20 -16.19
C TYR A 148 32.16 -8.94 -16.09
N LEU A 149 31.04 -8.20 -16.15
CA LEU A 149 29.70 -8.78 -16.17
C LEU A 149 29.45 -9.55 -17.48
N GLN A 150 29.91 -9.00 -18.61
CA GLN A 150 29.81 -9.65 -19.91
C GLN A 150 30.52 -11.03 -19.93
N GLU A 151 31.74 -11.11 -19.42
CA GLU A 151 32.46 -12.34 -19.32
C GLU A 151 31.84 -13.35 -18.34
N ALA A 152 31.27 -12.87 -17.24
CA ALA A 152 30.51 -13.69 -16.29
C ALA A 152 29.25 -14.27 -16.93
N LEU A 153 28.50 -13.46 -17.70
CA LEU A 153 27.34 -13.88 -18.47
C LEU A 153 27.71 -14.96 -19.48
N LYS A 154 28.75 -14.75 -20.30
CA LYS A 154 29.22 -15.74 -21.28
C LYS A 154 29.56 -17.08 -20.61
N ARG A 155 30.35 -17.06 -19.53
CA ARG A 155 30.68 -18.27 -18.76
C ARG A 155 29.42 -18.97 -18.24
N ARG A 156 28.48 -18.22 -17.71
CA ARG A 156 27.22 -18.77 -17.16
C ARG A 156 26.37 -19.38 -18.28
N ILE A 157 26.22 -18.69 -19.41
CA ILE A 157 25.48 -19.20 -20.57
C ILE A 157 26.05 -20.52 -21.07
N LYS A 158 27.39 -20.63 -21.21
CA LYS A 158 28.06 -21.87 -21.58
C LYS A 158 27.80 -22.99 -20.58
N SER A 159 27.82 -22.70 -19.28
CA SER A 159 27.50 -23.70 -18.26
C SER A 159 26.05 -24.16 -18.31
N LEU A 160 25.10 -23.25 -18.58
CA LEU A 160 23.69 -23.58 -18.73
C LEU A 160 23.39 -24.41 -19.96
N SER A 161 24.17 -24.25 -21.05
CA SER A 161 24.02 -25.06 -22.29
C SER A 161 24.23 -26.53 -22.03
N GLN A 162 25.07 -26.88 -21.04
CA GLN A 162 25.43 -28.26 -20.67
C GLN A 162 24.49 -28.88 -19.63
N GLN A 163 23.58 -28.08 -19.03
CA GLN A 163 22.69 -28.55 -17.97
C GLN A 163 21.40 -29.19 -18.49
N ALA A 164 20.74 -29.97 -17.61
CA ALA A 164 19.47 -30.62 -17.93
C ALA A 164 18.36 -29.61 -18.27
N TYR A 165 17.45 -30.03 -19.15
CA TYR A 165 16.34 -29.19 -19.65
C TYR A 165 15.49 -28.54 -18.52
N ALA A 166 15.29 -29.24 -17.40
CA ALA A 166 14.55 -28.74 -16.26
C ALA A 166 15.17 -27.48 -15.65
N VAL A 167 16.49 -27.37 -15.59
CA VAL A 167 17.22 -26.22 -15.09
C VAL A 167 17.11 -25.03 -16.05
N LYS A 168 17.16 -25.32 -17.38
CA LYS A 168 17.00 -24.31 -18.42
C LYS A 168 15.62 -23.62 -18.39
N LYS A 169 14.60 -24.27 -17.81
CA LYS A 169 13.23 -23.76 -17.76
C LYS A 169 13.04 -22.66 -16.73
N LYS A 170 13.84 -22.62 -15.66
CA LYS A 170 13.71 -21.64 -14.56
C LYS A 170 14.74 -20.52 -14.68
N TRP A 171 14.47 -19.41 -14.02
CA TRP A 171 15.47 -18.36 -13.80
C TRP A 171 16.59 -18.89 -12.92
N THR A 172 17.80 -18.39 -13.12
CA THR A 172 19.01 -18.84 -12.39
C THR A 172 19.70 -17.65 -11.76
N VAL A 173 20.39 -17.90 -10.65
CA VAL A 173 21.20 -16.88 -9.96
C VAL A 173 22.60 -16.88 -10.51
N MET A 174 23.19 -15.71 -10.65
CA MET A 174 24.57 -15.47 -11.00
C MET A 174 25.16 -14.40 -10.08
N CYS A 175 26.29 -14.67 -9.46
CA CYS A 175 27.02 -13.73 -8.64
C CYS A 175 28.20 -13.17 -9.42
N GLN A 176 28.39 -11.84 -9.39
CA GLN A 176 29.54 -11.18 -9.98
C GLN A 176 30.00 -10.07 -9.03
N GLY A 177 31.15 -10.32 -8.37
CA GLY A 177 31.62 -9.47 -7.28
C GLY A 177 30.58 -9.43 -6.13
N ASP A 178 30.20 -8.24 -5.71
CA ASP A 178 29.18 -8.02 -4.67
C ASP A 178 27.75 -7.98 -5.22
N ASP A 179 27.59 -7.95 -6.56
CA ASP A 179 26.29 -7.91 -7.20
C ASP A 179 25.77 -9.29 -7.55
N ILE A 180 24.48 -9.46 -7.39
CA ILE A 180 23.75 -10.68 -7.70
C ILE A 180 22.76 -10.39 -8.80
N TYR A 181 22.77 -11.23 -9.81
CA TYR A 181 21.89 -11.10 -10.96
C TYR A 181 21.01 -12.34 -11.10
N MET A 182 19.78 -12.10 -11.51
CA MET A 182 18.87 -13.14 -11.97
C MET A 182 18.96 -13.21 -13.48
N LEU A 183 19.18 -14.40 -14.01
CA LEU A 183 19.43 -14.65 -15.42
C LEU A 183 18.43 -15.67 -15.98
N LYS A 184 17.88 -15.35 -17.14
CA LYS A 184 17.09 -16.25 -17.98
C LYS A 184 17.66 -16.27 -19.40
N VAL A 185 17.85 -17.45 -19.97
CA VAL A 185 18.34 -17.61 -21.35
C VAL A 185 17.51 -18.66 -22.10
N ALA A 186 17.08 -18.33 -23.29
CA ALA A 186 16.55 -19.26 -24.27
C ALA A 186 17.63 -19.49 -25.36
N GLN A 187 17.94 -20.72 -25.65
CA GLN A 187 19.00 -21.08 -26.64
C GLN A 187 18.46 -22.03 -27.69
N SER A 188 18.76 -21.75 -28.95
CA SER A 188 18.55 -22.64 -30.10
C SER A 188 19.59 -22.37 -31.16
N GLN A 189 20.05 -23.42 -31.86
CA GLN A 189 20.94 -23.34 -33.03
C GLN A 189 22.20 -22.46 -32.82
N GLY A 190 22.79 -22.49 -31.62
CA GLY A 190 24.00 -21.69 -31.32
C GLY A 190 23.70 -20.20 -30.98
N VAL A 191 22.46 -19.79 -31.00
CA VAL A 191 22.03 -18.45 -30.63
C VAL A 191 21.31 -18.49 -29.27
N GLY A 192 21.66 -17.59 -28.38
CA GLY A 192 21.05 -17.41 -27.07
C GLY A 192 20.42 -16.01 -26.94
N LEU A 193 19.13 -15.96 -26.63
CA LEU A 193 18.47 -14.72 -26.26
C LEU A 193 18.19 -14.76 -24.75
N GLY A 194 18.65 -13.77 -24.02
CA GLY A 194 18.56 -13.79 -22.57
C GLY A 194 18.14 -12.44 -21.98
N CYS A 195 17.76 -12.54 -20.72
CA CYS A 195 17.47 -11.37 -19.90
C CYS A 195 18.15 -11.54 -18.55
N TYR A 196 18.78 -10.48 -18.06
CA TYR A 196 19.28 -10.41 -16.69
C TYR A 196 18.75 -9.16 -15.97
N VAL A 197 18.63 -9.27 -14.65
CA VAL A 197 18.20 -8.20 -13.77
C VAL A 197 18.99 -8.27 -12.47
N ASN A 198 19.37 -7.12 -11.92
CA ASN A 198 20.03 -7.06 -10.62
C ASN A 198 19.05 -7.43 -9.50
N LEU A 199 19.51 -8.14 -8.49
CA LEU A 199 18.72 -8.50 -7.32
C LEU A 199 18.19 -7.27 -6.58
N LYS A 200 18.93 -6.16 -6.60
CA LYS A 200 18.51 -4.89 -6.02
C LYS A 200 17.17 -4.42 -6.60
N THR A 201 17.03 -4.45 -7.91
CA THR A 201 15.78 -4.10 -8.60
C THR A 201 14.61 -5.01 -8.22
N ILE A 202 14.89 -6.30 -8.00
CA ILE A 202 13.86 -7.28 -7.60
C ILE A 202 13.36 -7.00 -6.17
N LEU A 203 14.27 -6.62 -5.28
CA LEU A 203 13.95 -6.37 -3.87
C LEU A 203 13.48 -4.93 -3.60
N GLU A 204 13.73 -3.99 -4.52
CA GLU A 204 13.38 -2.57 -4.36
C GLU A 204 11.90 -2.33 -4.02
N PRO A 205 10.91 -2.99 -4.66
CA PRO A 205 9.50 -2.81 -4.30
C PRO A 205 9.19 -3.16 -2.84
N PHE A 206 9.94 -4.11 -2.28
CA PHE A 206 9.79 -4.49 -0.88
C PHE A 206 10.41 -3.48 0.10
N SER A 207 11.24 -2.54 -0.38
CA SER A 207 11.81 -1.47 0.45
C SER A 207 10.75 -0.49 0.94
N GLU A 208 9.62 -0.39 0.23
CA GLU A 208 8.47 0.43 0.63
C GLU A 208 7.69 -0.18 1.80
N LEU A 209 7.91 -1.47 2.09
CA LEU A 209 7.29 -2.11 3.24
C LEU A 209 7.95 -1.61 4.54
N SER A 210 7.12 -1.20 5.48
CA SER A 210 7.60 -0.80 6.82
C SER A 210 7.99 -2.02 7.65
N LEU A 211 9.16 -2.60 7.37
CA LEU A 211 9.64 -3.83 8.01
C LEU A 211 10.08 -3.61 9.47
N GLY A 212 10.47 -2.36 9.81
CA GLY A 212 11.02 -1.98 11.11
C GLY A 212 12.48 -2.40 11.31
N LYS A 213 13.09 -1.94 12.40
CA LYS A 213 14.55 -2.01 12.63
C LYS A 213 15.20 -3.39 12.54
N SER A 214 14.47 -4.45 12.82
CA SER A 214 14.94 -5.85 12.72
C SER A 214 14.15 -6.65 11.66
N GLY A 215 13.37 -5.98 10.82
CA GLY A 215 12.68 -6.59 9.70
C GLY A 215 13.62 -6.76 8.52
N TYR A 216 13.34 -7.75 7.68
CA TYR A 216 14.08 -8.01 6.47
C TYR A 216 13.22 -8.69 5.42
N VAL A 217 13.65 -8.59 4.16
CA VAL A 217 13.19 -9.45 3.07
C VAL A 217 14.39 -10.23 2.58
N SER A 218 14.31 -11.55 2.57
CA SER A 218 15.38 -12.41 2.08
C SER A 218 14.91 -13.26 0.90
N LEU A 219 15.79 -13.40 -0.07
CA LEU A 219 15.65 -14.35 -1.15
C LEU A 219 16.45 -15.61 -0.78
N VAL A 220 15.76 -16.74 -0.70
CA VAL A 220 16.32 -18.00 -0.19
C VAL A 220 16.21 -19.07 -1.28
N ASP A 221 17.30 -19.82 -1.52
CA ASP A 221 17.30 -20.91 -2.47
C ASP A 221 16.59 -22.17 -1.94
N GLN A 222 16.46 -23.20 -2.78
CA GLN A 222 15.82 -24.46 -2.40
C GLN A 222 16.58 -25.24 -1.30
N ASN A 223 17.84 -24.87 -1.02
CA ASN A 223 18.67 -25.48 0.02
C ASN A 223 18.58 -24.71 1.34
N GLY A 224 17.77 -23.64 1.41
CA GLY A 224 17.66 -22.78 2.57
C GLY A 224 18.76 -21.73 2.69
N LYS A 225 19.63 -21.59 1.67
CA LYS A 225 20.69 -20.58 1.66
C LYS A 225 20.15 -19.23 1.20
N SER A 226 20.41 -18.19 1.97
CA SER A 226 20.11 -16.82 1.56
C SER A 226 20.96 -16.40 0.36
N ILE A 227 20.31 -15.85 -0.66
CA ILE A 227 20.94 -15.30 -1.85
C ILE A 227 21.20 -13.80 -1.66
N GLY A 228 20.27 -13.10 -1.00
CA GLY A 228 20.40 -11.69 -0.68
C GLY A 228 19.31 -11.26 0.29
N ILE A 229 19.63 -10.25 1.09
CA ILE A 229 18.79 -9.77 2.19
C ILE A 229 18.64 -8.26 2.06
N LEU A 230 17.41 -7.80 1.96
CA LEU A 230 17.03 -6.39 2.06
C LEU A 230 16.73 -6.07 3.52
N THR A 231 17.44 -5.08 4.06
CA THR A 231 17.21 -4.53 5.40
C THR A 231 16.94 -3.04 5.32
N GLU A 232 16.59 -2.41 6.43
CA GLU A 232 16.45 -0.95 6.54
C GLU A 232 17.71 -0.16 6.11
N LYS A 233 18.89 -0.82 6.17
CA LYS A 233 20.17 -0.23 5.77
C LYS A 233 20.54 -0.46 4.30
N GLY A 234 19.69 -1.16 3.55
CA GLY A 234 19.92 -1.55 2.17
C GLY A 234 20.06 -3.05 1.99
N ILE A 235 20.52 -3.44 0.81
CA ILE A 235 20.67 -4.84 0.41
C ILE A 235 22.07 -5.34 0.82
N VAL A 236 22.10 -6.47 1.52
CA VAL A 236 23.30 -7.16 1.97
C VAL A 236 23.32 -8.54 1.35
N THR A 237 24.43 -8.93 0.76
CA THR A 237 24.58 -10.21 0.04
C THR A 237 24.91 -11.39 0.96
N ASP A 238 25.56 -11.13 2.09
CA ASP A 238 25.89 -12.18 3.08
C ASP A 238 25.91 -11.55 4.48
N ASP A 239 24.84 -11.73 5.23
CA ASP A 239 24.83 -11.40 6.65
C ASP A 239 24.52 -12.66 7.46
N SER A 240 25.60 -13.37 7.85
CA SER A 240 25.54 -14.56 8.69
C SER A 240 24.91 -14.33 10.07
N LYS A 241 24.62 -13.06 10.43
CA LYS A 241 23.96 -12.67 11.68
C LYS A 241 22.45 -12.67 11.57
N ILE A 242 21.87 -12.70 10.35
CA ILE A 242 20.44 -12.69 10.14
C ILE A 242 19.94 -14.11 9.99
N ASP A 243 19.19 -14.57 10.96
CA ASP A 243 18.49 -15.85 10.93
C ASP A 243 17.30 -15.75 9.97
N THR A 244 17.50 -16.21 8.73
CA THR A 244 16.48 -16.20 7.66
C THR A 244 15.40 -17.27 7.85
N ASP A 245 15.55 -18.17 8.81
CA ASP A 245 14.51 -19.16 9.14
C ASP A 245 13.43 -18.58 10.08
N ASN A 246 13.70 -17.44 10.72
CA ASN A 246 12.74 -16.72 11.55
C ASN A 246 11.99 -15.66 10.72
N TYR A 247 11.08 -16.09 9.88
CA TYR A 247 10.27 -15.21 9.01
C TYR A 247 8.81 -15.11 9.46
N THR A 248 8.13 -14.04 9.02
CA THR A 248 6.68 -13.82 9.25
C THR A 248 5.86 -14.38 8.10
N PHE A 249 6.29 -14.13 6.86
CA PHE A 249 5.64 -14.59 5.64
C PHE A 249 6.63 -15.28 4.72
N ARG A 250 6.12 -16.28 3.99
CA ARG A 250 6.86 -17.03 2.98
C ARG A 250 6.07 -17.04 1.70
N GLN A 251 6.72 -16.67 0.59
CA GLN A 251 6.12 -16.66 -0.74
C GLN A 251 7.05 -17.41 -1.70
N GLU A 252 6.52 -18.41 -2.38
CA GLU A 252 7.27 -19.20 -3.37
C GLU A 252 7.07 -18.63 -4.76
N LEU A 253 8.16 -18.55 -5.56
CA LEU A 253 8.10 -18.18 -6.96
C LEU A 253 8.03 -19.44 -7.82
N SER A 254 7.08 -19.48 -8.77
CA SER A 254 6.91 -20.61 -9.68
C SER A 254 7.96 -20.61 -10.79
N GLN A 255 8.39 -19.44 -11.24
CA GLN A 255 9.31 -19.24 -12.36
C GLN A 255 10.78 -19.32 -11.96
N ALA A 256 11.08 -19.30 -10.67
CA ALA A 256 12.44 -19.30 -10.16
C ALA A 256 12.61 -20.33 -9.03
N PRO A 257 13.83 -20.88 -8.83
CA PRO A 257 14.07 -21.91 -7.82
C PRO A 257 14.38 -21.29 -6.45
N PHE A 258 13.61 -20.30 -6.02
CA PHE A 258 13.78 -19.64 -4.72
C PHE A 258 12.46 -19.12 -4.18
N GLU A 259 12.48 -18.81 -2.91
CA GLU A 259 11.37 -18.26 -2.15
C GLU A 259 11.74 -16.90 -1.53
N ILE A 260 10.75 -16.08 -1.35
CA ILE A 260 10.86 -14.81 -0.63
C ILE A 260 10.40 -15.03 0.79
N ARG A 261 11.28 -14.78 1.77
CA ARG A 261 10.97 -14.79 3.20
C ARG A 261 10.98 -13.36 3.73
N ILE A 262 9.89 -12.98 4.37
CA ILE A 262 9.71 -11.64 4.88
C ILE A 262 9.54 -11.71 6.39
N LYS A 263 10.37 -10.98 7.12
CA LYS A 263 10.22 -10.76 8.55
C LYS A 263 9.82 -9.34 8.83
N ILE A 264 8.72 -9.18 9.53
CA ILE A 264 8.25 -7.88 10.00
C ILE A 264 8.51 -7.80 11.49
N SER A 265 9.26 -6.79 11.91
CA SER A 265 9.51 -6.57 13.33
C SER A 265 8.32 -5.87 13.99
N TRP A 266 8.18 -6.06 15.31
CA TRP A 266 7.18 -5.35 16.09
C TRP A 266 7.24 -3.82 15.92
N THR A 267 8.44 -3.27 15.78
CA THR A 267 8.64 -1.82 15.54
C THR A 267 8.07 -1.37 14.20
N GLY A 268 8.13 -2.21 13.15
CA GLY A 268 7.50 -1.93 11.86
C GLY A 268 5.99 -1.85 11.97
N VAL A 269 5.39 -2.83 12.65
CA VAL A 269 3.94 -2.84 12.90
C VAL A 269 3.52 -1.64 13.75
N LEU A 270 4.27 -1.31 14.81
CA LEU A 270 3.99 -0.14 15.63
C LEU A 270 4.07 1.16 14.83
N ASN A 271 5.03 1.33 13.93
CA ASN A 271 5.14 2.52 13.11
C ASN A 271 3.92 2.73 12.21
N LEU A 272 3.35 1.65 11.67
CA LEU A 272 2.11 1.70 10.89
C LEU A 272 0.88 1.99 11.76
N MET A 273 0.92 1.59 13.03
CA MET A 273 -0.19 1.76 13.97
C MET A 273 -0.11 3.06 14.78
N THR A 274 1.07 3.71 14.86
CA THR A 274 1.32 4.82 15.81
C THR A 274 0.31 5.94 15.70
N GLY A 275 -0.08 6.35 14.50
CA GLY A 275 -1.06 7.42 14.31
C GLY A 275 -2.42 7.09 14.91
N SER A 276 -2.94 5.90 14.69
CA SER A 276 -4.26 5.48 15.17
C SER A 276 -4.26 5.17 16.67
N VAL A 277 -3.18 4.58 17.19
CA VAL A 277 -3.05 4.22 18.61
C VAL A 277 -2.88 5.48 19.47
N PHE A 278 -2.01 6.40 19.07
CA PHE A 278 -1.86 7.66 19.79
C PHE A 278 -3.11 8.54 19.70
N ALA A 279 -3.80 8.56 18.57
CA ALA A 279 -5.08 9.24 18.45
C ALA A 279 -6.14 8.64 19.41
N LEU A 280 -6.24 7.31 19.47
CA LEU A 280 -7.14 6.61 20.39
C LEU A 280 -6.77 6.87 21.86
N LEU A 281 -5.50 6.75 22.22
CA LEU A 281 -5.02 7.03 23.58
C LEU A 281 -5.18 8.50 23.93
N GLY A 282 -4.94 9.43 23.00
CA GLY A 282 -5.15 10.86 23.18
C GLY A 282 -6.61 11.21 23.39
N VAL A 283 -7.51 10.63 22.61
CA VAL A 283 -8.97 10.79 22.80
C VAL A 283 -9.42 10.20 24.14
N ALA A 284 -8.88 9.04 24.50
CA ALA A 284 -9.15 8.42 25.80
C ALA A 284 -8.72 9.29 26.97
N PHE A 285 -7.50 9.77 26.90
CA PHE A 285 -6.92 10.63 27.94
C PHE A 285 -7.71 11.96 28.07
N LEU A 286 -8.06 12.58 26.93
CA LEU A 286 -8.92 13.76 26.90
C LEU A 286 -10.32 13.48 27.48
N MET A 287 -10.90 12.31 27.16
CA MET A 287 -12.19 11.91 27.75
C MET A 287 -12.11 11.70 29.27
N VAL A 288 -11.04 11.09 29.76
CA VAL A 288 -10.82 10.89 31.21
C VAL A 288 -10.63 12.23 31.92
N ILE A 289 -9.80 13.12 31.36
CA ILE A 289 -9.62 14.47 31.92
C ILE A 289 -10.93 15.26 31.88
N ALA A 290 -11.60 15.28 30.72
CA ALA A 290 -12.86 15.98 30.56
C ALA A 290 -13.93 15.42 31.52
N GLY A 291 -14.01 14.09 31.64
CA GLY A 291 -14.89 13.40 32.58
C GLY A 291 -14.58 13.72 34.03
N SER A 292 -13.32 13.71 34.42
CA SER A 292 -12.87 14.03 35.80
C SER A 292 -13.14 15.49 36.16
N VAL A 293 -12.85 16.41 35.25
CA VAL A 293 -13.17 17.85 35.43
C VAL A 293 -14.68 18.08 35.50
N LEU A 294 -15.42 17.38 34.63
CA LEU A 294 -16.89 17.46 34.62
C LEU A 294 -17.49 16.93 35.95
N LEU A 295 -17.02 15.77 36.43
CA LEU A 295 -17.45 15.18 37.69
C LEU A 295 -17.11 16.06 38.90
N PHE A 296 -15.88 16.60 38.92
CA PHE A 296 -15.47 17.54 39.97
C PHE A 296 -16.32 18.81 39.97
N HIS A 297 -16.62 19.31 38.76
CA HIS A 297 -17.49 20.50 38.62
C HIS A 297 -18.95 20.20 39.00
N LEU A 298 -19.45 19.00 38.63
CA LEU A 298 -20.77 18.54 39.01
C LEU A 298 -20.91 18.38 40.55
N GLU A 299 -19.88 17.73 41.15
CA GLU A 299 -19.87 17.53 42.60
C GLU A 299 -19.82 18.86 43.37
N THR A 300 -18.89 19.76 42.98
CA THR A 300 -18.66 21.00 43.74
C THR A 300 -19.67 22.09 43.45
N LYS A 301 -20.19 22.17 42.20
CA LYS A 301 -21.07 23.25 41.78
C LYS A 301 -22.56 22.88 41.75
N ILE A 302 -22.91 21.59 41.76
CA ILE A 302 -24.31 21.15 41.70
C ILE A 302 -24.69 20.29 42.89
N LEU A 303 -24.04 19.10 43.07
CA LEU A 303 -24.48 18.14 44.09
C LEU A 303 -24.38 18.70 45.50
N LYS A 304 -23.27 19.40 45.80
CA LYS A 304 -23.13 20.08 47.11
C LYS A 304 -24.12 21.21 47.31
N PRO A 305 -24.27 22.18 46.38
CA PRO A 305 -25.26 23.24 46.52
C PRO A 305 -26.71 22.74 46.53
N VAL A 306 -27.06 21.77 45.64
CA VAL A 306 -28.39 21.18 45.59
C VAL A 306 -28.66 20.35 46.84
N GLY A 307 -27.65 19.64 47.37
CA GLY A 307 -27.75 18.94 48.66
C GLY A 307 -28.00 19.89 49.82
N MET A 308 -27.29 21.01 49.89
CA MET A 308 -27.53 22.06 50.89
C MET A 308 -28.90 22.71 50.68
N PHE A 309 -29.29 22.95 49.42
CA PHE A 309 -30.59 23.52 49.09
C PHE A 309 -31.74 22.57 49.46
N THR A 310 -31.59 21.25 49.17
CA THR A 310 -32.62 20.25 49.55
C THR A 310 -32.69 20.07 51.05
N GLU A 311 -31.57 20.16 51.75
CA GLU A 311 -31.55 20.16 53.22
C GLU A 311 -32.22 21.40 53.81
N ASN A 312 -31.98 22.56 53.19
CA ASN A 312 -32.66 23.82 53.58
C ASN A 312 -34.14 23.80 53.21
N LEU A 313 -34.54 23.22 52.06
CA LEU A 313 -35.94 23.00 51.69
C LEU A 313 -36.64 22.02 52.64
N GLN A 314 -35.96 20.96 53.10
CA GLN A 314 -36.55 20.05 54.10
C GLN A 314 -36.75 20.72 55.45
N LYS A 315 -35.91 21.68 55.80
CA LYS A 315 -36.13 22.55 57.01
C LYS A 315 -37.36 23.44 56.85
N TYR A 316 -37.59 23.91 55.64
CA TYR A 316 -38.80 24.72 55.32
C TYR A 316 -40.10 23.90 55.34
N ASP A 317 -40.05 22.64 54.87
CA ASP A 317 -41.21 21.76 54.76
C ASP A 317 -41.67 21.25 56.15
N ASN A 318 -40.82 21.34 57.17
CA ASN A 318 -41.14 21.00 58.55
C ASN A 318 -41.86 22.14 59.35
N GLY A 319 -42.25 23.21 58.66
CA GLY A 319 -43.13 24.22 59.23
C GLY A 319 -42.48 25.13 60.27
N ASP A 320 -41.20 25.18 60.40
CA ASP A 320 -40.47 26.04 61.31
C ASP A 320 -40.31 27.43 60.67
N LEU A 321 -41.38 28.21 60.78
CA LEU A 321 -41.45 29.59 60.22
C LEU A 321 -40.60 30.60 60.98
N THR A 322 -39.84 30.18 61.97
CA THR A 322 -38.93 31.06 62.70
C THR A 322 -37.56 31.16 62.16
N TYR A 323 -37.17 30.30 61.16
CA TYR A 323 -35.95 30.42 60.48
C TYR A 323 -35.95 31.62 59.52
N GLN A 324 -35.50 32.77 60.02
CA GLN A 324 -35.16 33.88 59.15
C GLN A 324 -34.00 33.46 58.24
N MET A 325 -34.33 33.22 56.96
CA MET A 325 -33.29 33.19 55.94
C MET A 325 -32.50 34.46 56.08
N SER A 326 -31.19 34.35 56.35
CA SER A 326 -30.32 35.52 56.22
C SER A 326 -30.47 35.99 54.77
N GLU A 327 -30.58 37.30 54.61
CA GLU A 327 -30.74 37.90 53.27
C GLU A 327 -29.67 37.42 52.27
N GLY A 328 -28.56 36.85 52.76
CA GLY A 328 -27.54 36.19 51.94
C GLY A 328 -27.97 34.91 51.21
N ASN A 329 -29.00 34.20 51.69
CA ASN A 329 -29.40 32.91 51.09
C ASN A 329 -30.17 33.07 49.78
N LEU A 330 -30.84 34.18 49.56
CA LEU A 330 -31.57 34.46 48.31
C LEU A 330 -30.63 34.78 47.16
N VAL A 331 -29.56 35.50 47.42
CA VAL A 331 -28.53 35.83 46.43
C VAL A 331 -27.74 34.56 46.02
N GLU A 332 -27.48 33.65 46.97
CA GLU A 332 -26.85 32.37 46.69
C GLU A 332 -27.75 31.46 45.85
N LEU A 333 -29.06 31.49 46.07
CA LEU A 333 -30.03 30.74 45.28
C LEU A 333 -30.10 31.25 43.84
N GLU A 334 -30.09 32.55 43.67
CA GLU A 334 -30.03 33.18 42.34
C GLU A 334 -28.70 32.87 41.62
N GLN A 335 -27.58 32.88 42.36
CA GLN A 335 -26.29 32.45 41.83
C GLN A 335 -26.27 30.97 41.47
N ILE A 336 -26.97 30.10 42.19
CA ILE A 336 -27.08 28.67 41.85
C ILE A 336 -27.91 28.50 40.59
N ASP A 337 -29.04 29.21 40.49
CA ASP A 337 -29.89 29.14 39.29
C ASP A 337 -29.17 29.68 38.05
N ASP A 338 -28.43 30.80 38.19
CA ASP A 338 -27.61 31.31 37.10
C ASP A 338 -26.45 30.38 36.74
N LYS A 339 -25.83 29.75 37.72
CA LYS A 339 -24.78 28.74 37.45
C LYS A 339 -25.39 27.50 36.82
N PHE A 340 -26.60 27.10 37.22
CA PHE A 340 -27.31 25.98 36.63
C PHE A 340 -27.66 26.25 35.17
N ARG A 341 -28.20 27.48 34.87
CA ARG A 341 -28.43 27.91 33.48
C ARG A 341 -27.15 27.94 32.65
N ASN A 342 -26.11 28.51 33.22
CA ASN A 342 -24.80 28.54 32.52
C ASN A 342 -24.26 27.15 32.23
N MET A 343 -24.50 26.19 33.12
CA MET A 343 -24.08 24.81 32.91
C MET A 343 -24.90 24.09 31.85
N ILE A 344 -26.22 24.30 31.81
CA ILE A 344 -27.08 23.78 30.74
C ILE A 344 -26.62 24.31 29.37
N HIS A 345 -26.21 25.59 29.31
CA HIS A 345 -25.62 26.14 28.09
C HIS A 345 -24.26 25.52 27.73
N GLN A 346 -23.40 25.20 28.71
CA GLN A 346 -22.14 24.53 28.46
C GLN A 346 -22.34 23.08 27.98
N ILE A 347 -23.27 22.35 28.59
CA ILE A 347 -23.63 20.99 28.16
C ILE A 347 -24.20 20.99 26.74
N ARG A 348 -25.08 21.99 26.42
CA ARG A 348 -25.57 22.15 25.04
C ARG A 348 -24.42 22.40 24.05
N ARG A 349 -23.48 23.28 24.39
CA ARG A 349 -22.28 23.50 23.55
C ARG A 349 -21.47 22.24 23.35
N LEU A 350 -21.17 21.47 24.43
CA LEU A 350 -20.46 20.20 24.33
C LEU A 350 -21.20 19.19 23.46
N LYS A 351 -22.53 19.13 23.55
CA LYS A 351 -23.36 18.26 22.71
C LYS A 351 -23.30 18.67 21.23
N ILE A 352 -23.30 19.99 20.95
CA ILE A 352 -23.13 20.51 19.59
C ILE A 352 -21.73 20.15 19.06
N THR A 353 -20.68 20.35 19.88
CA THR A 353 -19.30 20.02 19.49
C THR A 353 -19.11 18.52 19.23
N LEU A 354 -19.74 17.66 20.03
CA LEU A 354 -19.73 16.20 19.79
C LEU A 354 -20.48 15.82 18.50
N TYR A 355 -21.61 16.48 18.21
CA TYR A 355 -22.32 16.29 16.94
C TYR A 355 -21.49 16.79 15.74
N GLU A 356 -20.79 17.90 15.91
CA GLU A 356 -19.89 18.42 14.87
C GLU A 356 -18.72 17.47 14.62
N GLN A 357 -18.11 16.89 15.67
CA GLN A 357 -17.06 15.90 15.54
C GLN A 357 -17.54 14.59 14.87
N GLU A 358 -18.74 14.13 15.22
CA GLU A 358 -19.35 12.95 14.58
C GLU A 358 -19.67 13.21 13.11
N LEU A 359 -20.17 14.39 12.76
CA LEU A 359 -20.38 14.82 11.38
C LEU A 359 -19.05 14.91 10.60
N GLN A 360 -17.98 15.37 11.25
CA GLN A 360 -16.67 15.47 10.63
C GLN A 360 -16.07 14.08 10.38
N LYS A 361 -16.27 13.13 11.31
CA LYS A 361 -15.89 11.72 11.14
C LYS A 361 -16.65 11.06 9.99
N GLN A 362 -17.96 11.25 9.93
CA GLN A 362 -18.79 10.75 8.82
C GLN A 362 -18.38 11.36 7.47
N LYS A 363 -17.96 12.63 7.46
CA LYS A 363 -17.45 13.28 6.25
C LYS A 363 -16.13 12.65 5.78
N ILE A 364 -15.20 12.37 6.70
CA ILE A 364 -13.93 11.69 6.39
C ILE A 364 -14.20 10.27 5.87
N GLU A 365 -15.13 9.55 6.46
CA GLU A 365 -15.52 8.21 6.03
C GLU A 365 -16.18 8.23 4.63
N MET A 366 -17.01 9.22 4.35
CA MET A 366 -17.57 9.45 3.01
C MET A 366 -16.49 9.79 1.98
N ASP A 367 -15.49 10.58 2.35
CA ASP A 367 -14.41 10.94 1.45
C ASP A 367 -13.47 9.75 1.20
N TYR A 368 -13.25 8.89 2.20
CA TYR A 368 -12.57 7.60 2.03
C TYR A 368 -13.31 6.67 1.06
N LEU A 369 -14.64 6.57 1.20
CA LEU A 369 -15.48 5.76 0.30
C LEU A 369 -15.49 6.31 -1.14
N LYS A 370 -15.45 7.63 -1.33
CA LYS A 370 -15.30 8.25 -2.65
C LYS A 370 -13.96 7.89 -3.32
N ILE A 371 -12.90 7.72 -2.54
CA ILE A 371 -11.60 7.28 -3.05
C ILE A 371 -11.64 5.81 -3.49
N GLN A 372 -12.39 4.94 -2.81
CA GLN A 372 -12.56 3.53 -3.17
C GLN A 372 -13.35 3.31 -4.48
N ILE A 373 -14.19 4.26 -4.88
CA ILE A 373 -15.03 4.11 -6.10
C ILE A 373 -14.20 4.21 -7.41
N ARG A 374 -12.93 4.62 -7.34
CA ARG A 374 -12.09 4.84 -8.53
C ARG A 374 -11.12 3.72 -8.97
N PRO A 375 -10.90 2.61 -8.24
CA PRO A 375 -10.01 1.54 -8.70
C PRO A 375 -10.40 0.95 -10.05
N HIS A 376 -11.68 0.84 -10.32
CA HIS A 376 -12.21 0.31 -11.59
C HIS A 376 -11.79 1.15 -12.81
N PHE A 377 -11.71 2.46 -12.67
CA PHE A 377 -11.23 3.34 -13.75
C PHE A 377 -9.74 3.07 -14.06
N TYR A 378 -8.90 2.92 -13.03
CA TYR A 378 -7.47 2.63 -13.22
C TYR A 378 -7.23 1.28 -13.87
N MET A 379 -7.96 0.27 -13.40
CA MET A 379 -7.90 -1.08 -13.99
C MET A 379 -8.29 -1.06 -15.46
N ASN A 380 -9.32 -0.30 -15.81
CA ASN A 380 -9.75 -0.16 -17.21
C ASN A 380 -8.71 0.56 -18.07
N CYS A 381 -8.05 1.61 -17.55
CA CYS A 381 -6.98 2.29 -18.25
C CYS A 381 -5.78 1.37 -18.50
N LEU A 382 -5.37 0.62 -17.48
CA LEU A 382 -4.26 -0.34 -17.58
C LEU A 382 -4.58 -1.47 -18.55
N ASN A 383 -5.78 -2.04 -18.46
CA ASN A 383 -6.23 -3.07 -19.38
C ASN A 383 -6.28 -2.59 -20.84
N PHE A 384 -6.63 -1.31 -21.03
CA PHE A 384 -6.65 -0.71 -22.36
C PHE A 384 -5.23 -0.51 -22.91
N ILE A 385 -4.30 -0.04 -22.09
CA ILE A 385 -2.88 0.09 -22.44
C ILE A 385 -2.32 -1.29 -22.77
N TYR A 386 -2.58 -2.29 -21.93
CA TYR A 386 -2.16 -3.68 -22.15
C TYR A 386 -2.66 -4.20 -23.50
N SER A 387 -3.96 -4.06 -23.77
CA SER A 387 -4.54 -4.51 -25.04
C SER A 387 -3.91 -3.81 -26.25
N MET A 388 -3.56 -2.53 -26.15
CA MET A 388 -2.88 -1.82 -27.22
C MET A 388 -1.46 -2.33 -27.48
N ILE A 389 -0.75 -2.72 -26.44
CA ILE A 389 0.57 -3.35 -26.53
C ILE A 389 0.45 -4.71 -27.23
N ASP A 390 -0.50 -5.51 -26.78
CA ASP A 390 -0.78 -6.87 -27.31
C ASP A 390 -1.11 -6.85 -28.80
N PHE A 391 -1.79 -5.79 -29.28
CA PHE A 391 -2.09 -5.56 -30.68
C PHE A 391 -0.98 -4.82 -31.46
N GLY A 392 0.21 -4.65 -30.88
CA GLY A 392 1.35 -3.99 -31.55
C GLY A 392 1.19 -2.49 -31.77
N GLN A 393 0.21 -1.85 -31.10
CA GLN A 393 -0.08 -0.42 -31.25
C GLN A 393 0.68 0.42 -30.21
N TYR A 394 1.99 0.36 -30.23
CA TYR A 394 2.87 0.94 -29.20
C TYR A 394 2.74 2.46 -29.06
N ASP A 395 2.55 3.21 -30.16
CA ASP A 395 2.38 4.66 -30.10
C ASP A 395 1.08 5.06 -29.40
N HIS A 396 0.02 4.29 -29.58
CA HIS A 396 -1.26 4.49 -28.92
C HIS A 396 -1.17 4.12 -27.43
N ALA A 397 -0.50 3.02 -27.10
CA ALA A 397 -0.24 2.62 -25.73
C ALA A 397 0.58 3.66 -24.98
N LYS A 398 1.65 4.21 -25.60
CA LYS A 398 2.47 5.28 -25.06
C LYS A 398 1.68 6.57 -24.83
N SER A 399 0.84 6.95 -25.80
CA SER A 399 -0.03 8.14 -25.69
C SER A 399 -1.04 7.97 -24.55
N MET A 400 -1.66 6.79 -24.44
CA MET A 400 -2.62 6.46 -23.39
C MET A 400 -2.01 6.44 -22.02
N SER A 401 -0.81 5.85 -21.88
CA SER A 401 -0.06 5.85 -20.63
C SER A 401 0.25 7.27 -20.15
N ARG A 402 0.66 8.16 -21.07
CA ARG A 402 0.92 9.56 -20.75
C ARG A 402 -0.35 10.29 -20.30
N ILE A 403 -1.46 10.12 -21.02
CA ILE A 403 -2.76 10.74 -20.67
C ILE A 403 -3.24 10.24 -19.30
N THR A 404 -3.09 8.94 -19.03
CA THR A 404 -3.44 8.33 -17.74
C THR A 404 -2.57 8.90 -16.61
N SER A 405 -1.26 9.06 -16.84
CA SER A 405 -0.34 9.65 -15.88
C SER A 405 -0.68 11.11 -15.58
N ASP A 406 -0.97 11.92 -16.62
CA ASP A 406 -1.38 13.32 -16.46
C ASP A 406 -2.69 13.46 -15.68
N TYR A 407 -3.65 12.55 -15.92
CA TYR A 407 -4.91 12.50 -15.20
C TYR A 407 -4.72 12.11 -13.73
N LEU A 408 -3.87 11.12 -13.44
CA LEU A 408 -3.52 10.73 -12.09
C LEU A 408 -2.81 11.84 -11.33
N ALA A 409 -1.83 12.48 -11.97
CA ALA A 409 -1.12 13.62 -11.39
C ALA A 409 -2.08 14.77 -11.03
N TYR A 410 -3.10 15.02 -11.88
CA TYR A 410 -4.14 16.01 -11.60
C TYR A 410 -4.98 15.63 -10.37
N ILE A 411 -5.43 14.36 -10.27
CA ILE A 411 -6.25 13.89 -9.15
C ILE A 411 -5.48 13.97 -7.83
N PHE A 412 -4.21 13.55 -7.83
CA PHE A 412 -3.39 13.54 -6.61
C PHE A 412 -2.91 14.93 -6.19
N ARG A 413 -2.80 15.90 -7.12
CA ARG A 413 -2.41 17.27 -6.81
C ARG A 413 -3.57 18.14 -6.31
N ASN A 414 -4.80 17.84 -6.72
CA ASN A 414 -5.97 18.66 -6.40
C ASN A 414 -6.82 17.98 -5.32
N THR A 415 -6.37 18.07 -4.07
CA THR A 415 -7.11 17.59 -2.89
C THR A 415 -8.07 18.65 -2.31
N SER A 416 -8.06 19.88 -2.82
CA SER A 416 -8.92 20.97 -2.35
C SER A 416 -10.33 20.93 -2.95
N GLU A 417 -11.34 21.24 -2.15
CA GLU A 417 -12.77 21.32 -2.54
C GLU A 417 -13.04 22.35 -3.64
N MET A 418 -12.23 23.39 -3.72
CA MET A 418 -12.33 24.45 -4.71
C MET A 418 -11.19 24.35 -5.71
N VAL A 419 -11.51 23.94 -6.93
CA VAL A 419 -10.56 23.85 -8.03
C VAL A 419 -10.79 25.03 -8.98
N PRO A 420 -9.73 25.80 -9.35
CA PRO A 420 -9.85 26.89 -10.33
C PRO A 420 -10.49 26.41 -11.64
N VAL A 421 -11.34 27.23 -12.24
CA VAL A 421 -12.03 26.90 -13.51
C VAL A 421 -11.04 26.54 -14.62
N THR A 422 -9.85 27.12 -14.62
CA THR A 422 -8.74 26.81 -15.53
C THR A 422 -8.27 25.36 -15.38
N ALA A 423 -8.14 24.86 -14.15
CA ALA A 423 -7.75 23.49 -13.87
C ALA A 423 -8.84 22.50 -14.29
N ARG A 424 -10.11 22.84 -14.07
CA ARG A 424 -11.27 22.05 -14.51
C ARG A 424 -11.35 21.96 -16.04
N ARG A 425 -11.03 23.04 -16.74
CA ARG A 425 -10.93 23.08 -18.21
C ARG A 425 -9.81 22.18 -18.74
N THR A 426 -8.71 22.07 -18.00
CA THR A 426 -7.61 21.13 -18.33
C THR A 426 -8.05 19.68 -18.18
N THR A 427 -8.79 19.35 -17.14
CA THR A 427 -9.34 17.99 -16.92
C THR A 427 -10.32 17.61 -18.03
N VAL A 428 -11.20 18.51 -18.44
CA VAL A 428 -12.11 18.27 -19.57
C VAL A 428 -11.34 18.04 -20.86
N LYS A 429 -10.24 18.79 -21.10
CA LYS A 429 -9.34 18.55 -22.25
C LYS A 429 -8.62 17.19 -22.16
N ILE A 430 -8.17 16.77 -20.98
CA ILE A 430 -7.55 15.46 -20.75
C ILE A 430 -8.58 14.35 -20.98
N THR A 431 -9.78 14.48 -20.44
CA THR A 431 -10.87 13.51 -20.60
C THR A 431 -11.36 13.44 -22.05
N SER A 432 -11.43 14.57 -22.76
CA SER A 432 -11.78 14.59 -24.19
C SER A 432 -10.70 13.95 -25.07
N LYS A 433 -9.41 14.15 -24.75
CA LYS A 433 -8.31 13.44 -25.41
C LYS A 433 -8.39 11.94 -25.15
N PHE A 434 -8.76 11.53 -23.95
CA PHE A 434 -9.01 10.14 -23.58
C PHE A 434 -10.12 9.53 -24.47
N CYS A 435 -11.26 10.20 -24.57
CA CYS A 435 -12.34 9.78 -25.45
C CYS A 435 -11.93 9.76 -26.94
N CYS A 436 -11.15 10.75 -27.40
CA CYS A 436 -10.67 10.79 -28.79
C CYS A 436 -9.67 9.67 -29.09
N CYS A 437 -8.79 9.31 -28.17
CA CYS A 437 -7.89 8.17 -28.33
C CYS A 437 -8.66 6.85 -28.34
N ALA A 438 -9.73 6.74 -27.55
CA ALA A 438 -10.60 5.57 -27.52
C ALA A 438 -11.51 5.44 -28.76
N ILE A 439 -11.94 6.56 -29.36
CA ILE A 439 -12.95 6.58 -30.43
C ILE A 439 -12.34 6.60 -31.85
N ARG A 440 -11.07 7.05 -32.02
CA ARG A 440 -10.50 7.42 -33.32
C ARG A 440 -10.16 6.29 -34.29
N LYS A 441 -10.48 5.03 -33.99
CA LYS A 441 -10.48 3.95 -34.99
C LYS A 441 -11.66 3.01 -34.79
N ASN A 442 -12.47 2.85 -35.86
CA ASN A 442 -13.48 1.82 -36.07
C ASN A 442 -12.90 0.39 -35.92
N SER A 443 -12.43 0.02 -34.76
CA SER A 443 -12.04 -1.34 -34.43
C SER A 443 -13.25 -2.04 -33.81
N PRO A 444 -13.67 -3.21 -34.28
CA PRO A 444 -14.79 -3.96 -33.71
C PRO A 444 -14.66 -4.27 -32.21
N ILE A 445 -13.46 -4.17 -31.69
CA ILE A 445 -13.14 -4.37 -30.29
C ILE A 445 -13.59 -3.17 -29.43
N ILE A 446 -13.50 -1.94 -29.95
CA ILE A 446 -13.94 -0.73 -29.23
C ILE A 446 -15.44 -0.68 -29.08
N LEU A 447 -16.17 -1.12 -30.10
CA LEU A 447 -17.66 -1.27 -30.08
C LEU A 447 -18.11 -2.31 -29.02
N ARG A 448 -17.33 -3.37 -28.82
CA ARG A 448 -17.59 -4.39 -27.78
C ARG A 448 -17.33 -3.86 -26.36
N PHE A 449 -16.32 -3.01 -26.20
CA PHE A 449 -16.01 -2.36 -24.93
C PHE A 449 -17.04 -1.28 -24.56
N MET A 450 -17.49 -0.44 -25.54
CA MET A 450 -18.51 0.57 -25.30
C MET A 450 -19.91 -0.03 -25.03
N LYS A 451 -20.23 -1.20 -25.60
CA LYS A 451 -21.47 -1.93 -25.24
C LYS A 451 -21.45 -2.41 -23.78
N ARG A 452 -20.31 -2.83 -23.28
CA ARG A 452 -20.14 -3.27 -21.88
C ARG A 452 -20.20 -2.11 -20.88
N TRP A 453 -19.88 -0.89 -21.33
CA TRP A 453 -19.93 0.33 -20.49
C TRP A 453 -21.32 0.94 -20.37
N LYS A 454 -22.23 0.65 -21.33
CA LYS A 454 -23.63 1.12 -21.27
C LYS A 454 -24.54 0.23 -20.42
N THR A 455 -24.08 -0.93 -20.01
CA THR A 455 -24.86 -1.93 -19.24
C THR A 455 -24.43 -2.04 -17.78
N GLN A 456 -23.54 -1.20 -17.30
CA GLN A 456 -23.19 -0.97 -15.90
C GLN A 456 -23.40 0.51 -15.51
#